data_c057c09780eddbc98ab46e6623d704ea
#
_entry.id   c057c09780eddbc98ab46e6623d704ea
#
_cell.length_a   1.000
_cell.length_b   1.000
_cell.length_c   1.000
_cell.angle_alpha   90.00
_cell.angle_beta   90.00
_cell.angle_gamma   90.00
#
_symmetry.space_group_name_H-M   'P 1'
#
loop_
_entity.id
_entity.type
_entity.pdbx_description
1 polymer ?
#
loop_
_entity_poly.entity_id
_entity_poly.type
_entity_poly.pdbx_seq_one_letter_code
_entity_poly.pdbx_strand_id
1 'polypeptide(L)'
;MDNETKNILKVAFKEPYPRNLFLTLAADKWYSVQIPVDDITEDMVAGLEYALSTLPPRDQKVIELRYAQKMTYTAIAKEFDVTGERIRTLEHRSISKLHHPPLIGYIKYGKRAYEERCEKSALEKEQRYSEDKYQRRISELNISVRPINRLIAKGYEAVKDIVELTEDEIMGIKDLGKKSIIEVAVELENLGITNTNWSKFIPNRKEEK
;
A
#
# COMPACT_ATOMS: atom_id res chain seq x y z
N MET A 1 -5.82 -5.26 22.51
CA MET A 1 -4.48 -4.68 22.66
C MET A 1 -3.84 -5.32 23.89
N ASP A 2 -2.69 -5.96 23.72
CA ASP A 2 -1.98 -6.62 24.83
C ASP A 2 -1.37 -5.59 25.82
N ASN A 3 -0.95 -6.08 27.00
CA ASN A 3 -0.39 -5.18 28.04
C ASN A 3 0.98 -4.60 27.65
N GLU A 4 1.73 -5.28 26.81
CA GLU A 4 3.03 -4.84 26.32
C GLU A 4 2.86 -3.64 25.38
N THR A 5 1.95 -3.71 24.39
CA THR A 5 1.62 -2.60 23.50
C THR A 5 1.10 -1.37 24.28
N LYS A 6 0.27 -1.59 25.30
CA LYS A 6 -0.20 -0.48 26.18
C LYS A 6 0.94 0.21 26.92
N ASN A 7 1.95 -0.55 27.38
CA ASN A 7 3.11 0.03 28.07
C ASN A 7 4.00 0.81 27.09
N ILE A 8 4.24 0.28 25.88
CA ILE A 8 5.00 0.97 24.83
C ILE A 8 4.33 2.31 24.50
N LEU A 9 3.01 2.30 24.28
CA LEU A 9 2.27 3.53 23.98
C LEU A 9 2.29 4.56 25.12
N LYS A 10 2.28 4.12 26.39
CA LYS A 10 2.43 5.04 27.53
C LYS A 10 3.82 5.70 27.59
N VAL A 11 4.87 4.97 27.24
CA VAL A 11 6.24 5.50 27.17
C VAL A 11 6.35 6.42 25.96
N ALA A 12 5.90 5.98 24.79
CA ALA A 12 5.89 6.77 23.56
C ALA A 12 5.23 8.14 23.75
N PHE A 13 4.09 8.19 24.43
CA PHE A 13 3.35 9.43 24.64
C PHE A 13 4.11 10.48 25.48
N LYS A 14 5.10 10.07 26.29
CA LYS A 14 5.93 11.00 27.08
C LYS A 14 6.98 11.72 26.25
N GLU A 15 7.39 11.13 25.15
CA GLU A 15 8.36 11.71 24.24
C GLU A 15 7.86 13.05 23.64
N PRO A 16 8.76 13.96 23.24
CA PRO A 16 8.37 15.20 22.58
C PRO A 16 7.76 14.91 21.20
N TYR A 17 6.90 15.83 20.72
CA TYR A 17 6.43 15.81 19.34
C TYR A 17 7.57 16.23 18.38
N PRO A 18 7.74 15.64 17.22
CA PRO A 18 6.88 14.60 16.59
C PRO A 18 7.25 13.16 16.98
N ARG A 19 8.32 12.92 17.75
CA ARG A 19 8.81 11.56 18.09
C ARG A 19 7.74 10.68 18.73
N ASN A 20 6.91 11.24 19.61
CA ASN A 20 5.81 10.51 20.25
C ASN A 20 4.80 9.95 19.24
N LEU A 21 4.52 10.66 18.15
CA LEU A 21 3.62 10.19 17.10
C LEU A 21 4.28 9.10 16.24
N PHE A 22 5.57 9.27 15.89
CA PHE A 22 6.33 8.22 15.20
C PHE A 22 6.36 6.90 15.99
N LEU A 23 6.64 6.98 17.29
CA LEU A 23 6.62 5.81 18.17
C LEU A 23 5.23 5.16 18.26
N THR A 24 4.18 5.97 18.29
CA THR A 24 2.80 5.46 18.28
C THR A 24 2.49 4.71 16.99
N LEU A 25 2.89 5.26 15.84
CA LEU A 25 2.72 4.60 14.55
C LEU A 25 3.55 3.32 14.44
N ALA A 26 4.78 3.31 14.97
CA ALA A 26 5.64 2.12 14.96
C ALA A 26 5.16 1.01 15.89
N ALA A 27 4.45 1.35 16.98
CA ALA A 27 3.97 0.39 17.97
C ALA A 27 2.70 -0.38 17.53
N ASP A 28 2.07 0.02 16.43
CA ASP A 28 0.86 -0.64 15.94
C ASP A 28 1.19 -1.96 15.24
N LYS A 29 1.01 -3.06 15.96
CA LYS A 29 1.33 -4.42 15.50
C LYS A 29 0.46 -4.91 14.34
N TRP A 30 -0.68 -4.27 14.05
CA TRP A 30 -1.55 -4.62 12.93
C TRP A 30 -0.94 -4.25 11.57
N TYR A 31 -0.01 -3.31 11.58
CA TYR A 31 0.68 -2.85 10.38
C TYR A 31 2.16 -3.22 10.52
N SER A 32 2.61 -4.21 9.76
CA SER A 32 4.00 -4.72 9.78
C SER A 32 5.02 -3.71 9.22
N VAL A 33 4.81 -2.41 9.45
CA VAL A 33 5.68 -1.35 8.93
C VAL A 33 6.73 -0.99 9.97
N GLN A 34 7.98 -1.31 9.67
CA GLN A 34 9.11 -0.85 10.48
C GLN A 34 9.41 0.61 10.16
N ILE A 35 9.18 1.51 11.12
CA ILE A 35 9.57 2.92 11.06
C ILE A 35 10.89 3.05 11.83
N PRO A 36 11.93 3.69 11.26
CA PRO A 36 13.23 3.87 11.93
C PRO A 36 13.14 5.00 12.99
N VAL A 37 12.51 4.72 14.12
CA VAL A 37 12.24 5.71 15.18
C VAL A 37 13.48 6.18 15.93
N ASP A 38 14.62 5.50 15.77
CA ASP A 38 15.89 5.90 16.39
C ASP A 38 16.62 6.96 15.55
N ASP A 39 16.29 7.06 14.25
CA ASP A 39 16.91 8.01 13.31
C ASP A 39 15.83 8.77 12.51
N ILE A 40 15.06 9.60 13.22
CA ILE A 40 14.00 10.42 12.60
C ILE A 40 14.64 11.63 11.92
N THR A 41 14.65 11.66 10.60
CA THR A 41 15.20 12.75 9.80
C THR A 41 14.20 13.90 9.62
N GLU A 42 14.69 15.09 9.24
CA GLU A 42 13.83 16.24 8.89
C GLU A 42 12.89 15.90 7.71
N ASP A 43 13.36 15.12 6.75
CA ASP A 43 12.54 14.70 5.62
C ASP A 43 11.40 13.77 6.05
N MET A 44 11.62 12.88 7.04
CA MET A 44 10.56 12.07 7.66
C MET A 44 9.54 12.95 8.39
N VAL A 45 9.98 14.00 9.09
CA VAL A 45 9.07 14.96 9.71
C VAL A 45 8.22 15.66 8.66
N ALA A 46 8.82 16.12 7.56
CA ALA A 46 8.09 16.71 6.43
C ALA A 46 7.10 15.71 5.79
N GLY A 47 7.47 14.42 5.73
CA GLY A 47 6.60 13.34 5.28
C GLY A 47 5.41 13.11 6.21
N LEU A 48 5.63 13.16 7.52
CA LEU A 48 4.57 13.09 8.53
C LEU A 48 3.62 14.27 8.43
N GLU A 49 4.14 15.49 8.32
CA GLU A 49 3.33 16.71 8.17
C GLU A 49 2.49 16.66 6.90
N TYR A 50 3.08 16.23 5.77
CA TYR A 50 2.35 15.99 4.53
C TYR A 50 1.23 14.97 4.73
N ALA A 51 1.49 13.82 5.34
CA ALA A 51 0.49 12.80 5.60
C ALA A 51 -0.64 13.33 6.51
N LEU A 52 -0.30 14.09 7.55
CA LEU A 52 -1.29 14.73 8.42
C LEU A 52 -2.15 15.73 7.66
N SER A 53 -1.58 16.51 6.74
CA SER A 53 -2.33 17.51 5.95
C SER A 53 -3.40 16.89 5.05
N THR A 54 -3.30 15.61 4.73
CA THR A 54 -4.31 14.87 3.94
C THR A 54 -5.52 14.41 4.77
N LEU A 55 -5.41 14.43 6.09
CA LEU A 55 -6.53 14.08 6.97
C LEU A 55 -7.59 15.20 6.98
N PRO A 56 -8.85 14.88 7.31
CA PRO A 56 -9.86 15.90 7.52
C PRO A 56 -9.41 16.91 8.61
N PRO A 57 -9.73 18.21 8.49
CA PRO A 57 -9.27 19.24 9.44
C PRO A 57 -9.58 18.93 10.91
N ARG A 58 -10.74 18.31 11.17
CA ARG A 58 -11.10 17.86 12.51
C ARG A 58 -10.16 16.78 13.04
N ASP A 59 -9.79 15.82 12.19
CA ASP A 59 -8.90 14.71 12.55
C ASP A 59 -7.48 15.26 12.81
N GLN A 60 -7.00 16.20 11.96
CA GLN A 60 -5.72 16.90 12.14
C GLN A 60 -5.66 17.58 13.51
N LYS A 61 -6.71 18.33 13.85
CA LYS A 61 -6.77 19.07 15.11
C LYS A 61 -6.76 18.13 16.33
N VAL A 62 -7.44 16.98 16.27
CA VAL A 62 -7.41 15.96 17.32
C VAL A 62 -5.99 15.42 17.52
N ILE A 63 -5.28 15.11 16.43
CA ILE A 63 -3.88 14.63 16.50
C ILE A 63 -2.95 15.72 17.07
N GLU A 64 -3.07 16.97 16.63
CA GLU A 64 -2.30 18.10 17.15
C GLU A 64 -2.50 18.26 18.67
N LEU A 65 -3.74 18.39 19.12
CA LEU A 65 -4.06 18.55 20.55
C LEU A 65 -3.57 17.36 21.38
N ARG A 66 -3.68 16.15 20.84
CA ARG A 66 -3.29 14.94 21.54
C ARG A 66 -1.78 14.78 21.66
N TYR A 67 -1.04 14.93 20.54
CA TYR A 67 0.40 14.60 20.47
C TYR A 67 1.32 15.80 20.66
N ALA A 68 0.99 16.95 20.10
CA ALA A 68 1.81 18.16 20.26
C ALA A 68 1.51 18.87 21.60
N GLN A 69 0.22 19.03 21.96
CA GLN A 69 -0.17 19.70 23.20
C GLN A 69 -0.37 18.74 24.38
N LYS A 70 -0.29 17.43 24.17
CA LYS A 70 -0.41 16.36 25.20
C LYS A 70 -1.72 16.40 26.00
N MET A 71 -2.80 16.89 25.39
CA MET A 71 -4.09 16.99 26.06
C MET A 71 -4.72 15.62 26.31
N THR A 72 -5.50 15.51 27.37
CA THR A 72 -6.30 14.31 27.66
C THR A 72 -7.52 14.22 26.76
N TYR A 73 -8.06 13.02 26.55
CA TYR A 73 -9.28 12.86 25.75
C TYR A 73 -10.46 13.67 26.29
N THR A 74 -10.57 13.77 27.62
CA THR A 74 -11.61 14.58 28.27
C THR A 74 -11.43 16.07 28.04
N ALA A 75 -10.20 16.58 27.99
CA ALA A 75 -9.91 17.96 27.68
C ALA A 75 -10.23 18.30 26.22
N ILE A 76 -9.77 17.45 25.27
CA ILE A 76 -10.09 17.61 23.83
C ILE A 76 -11.60 17.50 23.59
N ALA A 77 -12.28 16.58 24.27
CA ALA A 77 -13.72 16.36 24.14
C ALA A 77 -14.54 17.62 24.48
N LYS A 78 -14.09 18.39 25.48
CA LYS A 78 -14.72 19.68 25.84
C LYS A 78 -14.61 20.72 24.73
N GLU A 79 -13.47 20.77 24.00
CA GLU A 79 -13.28 21.71 22.89
C GLU A 79 -14.15 21.36 21.68
N PHE A 80 -14.47 20.08 21.50
CA PHE A 80 -15.25 19.60 20.35
C PHE A 80 -16.74 19.35 20.68
N ASP A 81 -17.16 19.59 21.91
CA ASP A 81 -18.49 19.29 22.44
C ASP A 81 -18.94 17.84 22.14
N VAL A 82 -18.06 16.89 22.49
CA VAL A 82 -18.29 15.46 22.31
C VAL A 82 -17.80 14.66 23.52
N THR A 83 -17.98 13.34 23.50
CA THR A 83 -17.45 12.47 24.56
C THR A 83 -15.96 12.15 24.34
N GLY A 84 -15.23 11.87 25.43
CA GLY A 84 -13.83 11.44 25.34
C GLY A 84 -13.64 10.17 24.53
N GLU A 85 -14.61 9.25 24.56
CA GLU A 85 -14.61 8.03 23.74
C GLU A 85 -14.75 8.35 22.25
N ARG A 86 -15.51 9.38 21.90
CA ARG A 86 -15.58 9.85 20.50
C ARG A 86 -14.24 10.38 20.01
N ILE A 87 -13.51 11.13 20.85
CA ILE A 87 -12.15 11.62 20.52
C ILE A 87 -11.19 10.44 20.36
N ARG A 88 -11.24 9.44 21.25
CA ARG A 88 -10.41 8.23 21.15
C ARG A 88 -10.66 7.48 19.86
N THR A 89 -11.92 7.37 19.43
CA THR A 89 -12.29 6.74 18.17
C THR A 89 -11.78 7.53 16.96
N LEU A 90 -11.85 8.86 16.99
CA LEU A 90 -11.32 9.72 15.92
C LEU A 90 -9.80 9.58 15.81
N GLU A 91 -9.08 9.65 16.94
CA GLU A 91 -7.62 9.43 16.96
C GLU A 91 -7.25 8.08 16.33
N HIS A 92 -7.87 6.99 16.80
CA HIS A 92 -7.59 5.64 16.30
C HIS A 92 -7.82 5.54 14.77
N ARG A 93 -8.92 6.11 14.26
CA ARG A 93 -9.19 6.15 12.82
C ARG A 93 -8.15 6.95 12.05
N SER A 94 -7.68 8.06 12.61
CA SER A 94 -6.65 8.88 11.99
C SER A 94 -5.31 8.17 11.95
N ILE A 95 -4.90 7.52 13.03
CA ILE A 95 -3.71 6.69 13.10
C ILE A 95 -3.80 5.54 12.08
N SER A 96 -4.94 4.87 12.01
CA SER A 96 -5.18 3.81 11.01
C SER A 96 -5.05 4.31 9.57
N LYS A 97 -5.59 5.49 9.25
CA LYS A 97 -5.43 6.10 7.92
C LYS A 97 -3.96 6.38 7.56
N LEU A 98 -3.18 6.87 8.52
CA LEU A 98 -1.76 7.15 8.32
C LEU A 98 -0.94 5.88 8.00
N HIS A 99 -1.40 4.70 8.39
CA HIS A 99 -0.77 3.42 8.06
C HIS A 99 -1.05 2.93 6.63
N HIS A 100 -2.02 3.50 5.94
CA HIS A 100 -2.32 3.08 4.56
C HIS A 100 -1.37 3.73 3.54
N PRO A 101 -0.97 2.99 2.48
CA PRO A 101 -0.26 3.59 1.35
C PRO A 101 -1.12 4.67 0.65
N PRO A 102 -0.51 5.74 0.15
CA PRO A 102 0.92 6.04 0.17
C PRO A 102 1.42 6.72 1.45
N LEU A 103 0.54 7.08 2.39
CA LEU A 103 0.85 7.94 3.55
C LEU A 103 1.96 7.35 4.43
N ILE A 104 1.89 6.05 4.71
CA ILE A 104 2.93 5.39 5.51
C ILE A 104 4.30 5.44 4.82
N GLY A 105 4.34 5.46 3.49
CA GLY A 105 5.57 5.61 2.71
C GLY A 105 6.23 6.96 2.97
N TYR A 106 5.47 8.04 2.95
CA TYR A 106 5.94 9.38 3.29
C TYR A 106 6.49 9.45 4.72
N ILE A 107 5.79 8.85 5.67
CA ILE A 107 6.19 8.83 7.09
C ILE A 107 7.49 8.03 7.30
N LYS A 108 7.60 6.86 6.66
CA LYS A 108 8.71 5.93 6.85
C LYS A 108 10.01 6.39 6.19
N TYR A 109 9.92 6.90 4.99
CA TYR A 109 11.10 7.21 4.16
C TYR A 109 11.40 8.71 4.12
N GLY A 110 10.46 9.56 4.52
CA GLY A 110 10.50 10.99 4.29
C GLY A 110 9.78 11.40 2.99
N LYS A 111 9.44 12.69 2.90
CA LYS A 111 8.66 13.18 1.76
C LYS A 111 9.43 13.08 0.45
N ARG A 112 10.60 13.71 0.40
CA ARG A 112 11.44 13.75 -0.80
C ARG A 112 11.94 12.37 -1.19
N ALA A 113 12.49 11.63 -0.21
CA ALA A 113 13.04 10.30 -0.47
C ALA A 113 11.96 9.31 -0.96
N TYR A 114 10.71 9.44 -0.50
CA TYR A 114 9.62 8.60 -0.98
C TYR A 114 9.18 8.99 -2.40
N GLU A 115 9.09 10.28 -2.70
CA GLU A 115 8.78 10.79 -4.04
C GLU A 115 9.83 10.32 -5.06
N GLU A 116 11.12 10.48 -4.76
CA GLU A 116 12.23 10.00 -5.60
C GLU A 116 12.17 8.48 -5.84
N ARG A 117 11.80 7.70 -4.81
CA ARG A 117 11.61 6.24 -4.96
C ARG A 117 10.43 5.90 -5.88
N CYS A 118 9.33 6.63 -5.77
CA CYS A 118 8.17 6.45 -6.63
C CYS A 118 8.49 6.81 -8.09
N GLU A 119 9.18 7.93 -8.32
CA GLU A 119 9.62 8.34 -9.65
C GLU A 119 10.59 7.33 -10.28
N LYS A 120 11.59 6.89 -9.52
CA LYS A 120 12.53 5.87 -9.98
C LYS A 120 11.82 4.55 -10.34
N SER A 121 10.90 4.10 -9.48
CA SER A 121 10.11 2.90 -9.74
C SER A 121 9.24 3.05 -10.98
N ALA A 122 8.62 4.22 -11.19
CA ALA A 122 7.83 4.50 -12.38
C ALA A 122 8.68 4.48 -13.66
N LEU A 123 9.87 5.10 -13.62
CA LEU A 123 10.81 5.10 -14.75
C LEU A 123 11.32 3.69 -15.09
N GLU A 124 11.70 2.90 -14.08
CA GLU A 124 12.11 1.51 -14.28
C GLU A 124 11.00 0.66 -14.89
N LYS A 125 9.74 0.93 -14.46
CA LYS A 125 8.55 0.27 -15.01
C LYS A 125 8.31 0.66 -16.47
N GLU A 126 8.42 1.94 -16.80
CA GLU A 126 8.28 2.44 -18.17
C GLU A 126 9.35 1.86 -19.10
N GLN A 127 10.61 1.83 -18.65
CA GLN A 127 11.70 1.20 -19.40
C GLN A 127 11.44 -0.29 -19.64
N ARG A 128 11.01 -1.03 -18.61
CA ARG A 128 10.64 -2.46 -18.74
C ARG A 128 9.56 -2.66 -19.79
N TYR A 129 8.53 -1.81 -19.78
CA TYR A 129 7.40 -1.95 -20.71
C TYR A 129 7.66 -1.43 -22.12
N SER A 130 8.82 -0.77 -22.35
CA SER A 130 9.24 -0.42 -23.70
C SER A 130 9.76 -1.61 -24.52
N GLU A 131 10.07 -2.76 -23.89
CA GLU A 131 10.47 -3.96 -24.59
C GLU A 131 9.32 -4.52 -25.47
N ASP A 132 9.64 -5.00 -26.67
CA ASP A 132 8.65 -5.50 -27.66
C ASP A 132 7.65 -6.51 -27.10
N LYS A 133 8.13 -7.40 -26.21
CA LYS A 133 7.28 -8.43 -25.58
C LYS A 133 6.12 -7.85 -24.75
N TYR A 134 6.32 -6.69 -24.14
CA TYR A 134 5.28 -6.02 -23.34
C TYR A 134 4.34 -5.17 -24.19
N GLN A 135 4.83 -4.67 -25.32
CA GLN A 135 4.02 -3.91 -26.28
C GLN A 135 3.19 -4.82 -27.20
N ARG A 136 3.48 -6.12 -27.22
CA ARG A 136 2.76 -7.10 -28.03
C ARG A 136 1.27 -7.06 -27.72
N ARG A 137 0.44 -7.04 -28.78
CA ARG A 137 -1.02 -7.01 -28.62
C ARG A 137 -1.52 -8.34 -28.10
N ILE A 138 -2.55 -8.31 -27.24
CA ILE A 138 -3.20 -9.52 -26.73
C ILE A 138 -3.76 -10.39 -27.88
N SER A 139 -4.23 -9.76 -28.97
CA SER A 139 -4.69 -10.45 -30.17
C SER A 139 -3.61 -11.25 -30.92
N GLU A 140 -2.34 -10.99 -30.65
CA GLU A 140 -1.17 -11.62 -31.29
C GLU A 140 -0.57 -12.74 -30.43
N LEU A 141 -1.12 -12.97 -29.23
CA LEU A 141 -0.69 -14.06 -28.36
C LEU A 141 -1.08 -15.41 -28.96
N ASN A 142 -0.21 -16.39 -28.78
CA ASN A 142 -0.46 -17.76 -29.24
C ASN A 142 -1.34 -18.55 -28.26
N ILE A 143 -2.55 -18.04 -28.03
CA ILE A 143 -3.56 -18.61 -27.15
C ILE A 143 -4.89 -18.74 -27.88
N SER A 144 -5.83 -19.47 -27.31
CA SER A 144 -7.16 -19.64 -27.92
C SER A 144 -7.92 -18.30 -27.99
N VAL A 145 -8.88 -18.23 -28.92
CA VAL A 145 -9.67 -17.00 -29.19
C VAL A 145 -10.49 -16.56 -27.96
N ARG A 146 -10.89 -17.51 -27.10
CA ARG A 146 -11.74 -17.21 -25.95
C ARG A 146 -11.07 -16.29 -24.91
N PRO A 147 -9.87 -16.57 -24.37
CA PRO A 147 -9.19 -15.65 -23.47
C PRO A 147 -8.86 -14.32 -24.15
N ILE A 148 -8.46 -14.30 -25.42
CA ILE A 148 -8.22 -13.06 -26.17
C ILE A 148 -9.46 -12.16 -26.10
N ASN A 149 -10.62 -12.67 -26.48
CA ASN A 149 -11.85 -11.89 -26.50
C ASN A 149 -12.26 -11.41 -25.10
N ARG A 150 -11.99 -12.18 -24.03
CA ARG A 150 -12.33 -11.78 -22.66
C ARG A 150 -11.41 -10.69 -22.12
N LEU A 151 -10.13 -10.78 -22.41
CA LEU A 151 -9.16 -9.75 -22.05
C LEU A 151 -9.45 -8.43 -22.78
N ILE A 152 -9.68 -8.49 -24.10
CA ILE A 152 -10.03 -7.31 -24.92
C ILE A 152 -11.38 -6.71 -24.45
N ALA A 153 -12.39 -7.51 -24.17
CA ALA A 153 -13.69 -7.04 -23.66
C ALA A 153 -13.58 -6.35 -22.29
N LYS A 154 -12.55 -6.67 -21.52
CA LYS A 154 -12.23 -6.00 -20.24
C LYS A 154 -11.45 -4.69 -20.42
N GLY A 155 -10.98 -4.40 -21.64
CA GLY A 155 -10.24 -3.18 -21.99
C GLY A 155 -8.72 -3.36 -22.01
N TYR A 156 -8.21 -4.60 -21.91
CA TYR A 156 -6.78 -4.87 -22.03
C TYR A 156 -6.40 -5.02 -23.52
N GLU A 157 -5.40 -4.28 -24.00
CA GLU A 157 -4.99 -4.27 -25.39
C GLU A 157 -3.62 -4.92 -25.63
N ALA A 158 -2.70 -4.75 -24.67
CA ALA A 158 -1.33 -5.23 -24.78
C ALA A 158 -0.93 -6.08 -23.57
N VAL A 159 0.15 -6.82 -23.70
CA VAL A 159 0.70 -7.69 -22.65
C VAL A 159 0.98 -6.90 -21.37
N LYS A 160 1.51 -5.67 -21.48
CA LYS A 160 1.75 -4.79 -20.33
C LYS A 160 0.52 -4.55 -19.46
N ASP A 161 -0.68 -4.57 -20.05
CA ASP A 161 -1.93 -4.29 -19.34
C ASP A 161 -2.35 -5.44 -18.40
N ILE A 162 -1.83 -6.64 -18.65
CA ILE A 162 -2.20 -7.85 -17.91
C ILE A 162 -1.11 -8.41 -17.00
N VAL A 163 0.17 -8.04 -17.19
CA VAL A 163 1.28 -8.65 -16.43
C VAL A 163 1.28 -8.32 -14.94
N GLU A 164 0.72 -7.17 -14.56
CA GLU A 164 0.66 -6.73 -13.16
C GLU A 164 -0.66 -7.01 -12.47
N LEU A 165 -1.61 -7.64 -13.16
CA LEU A 165 -2.89 -7.97 -12.53
C LEU A 165 -2.67 -8.82 -11.28
N THR A 166 -3.38 -8.47 -10.22
CA THR A 166 -3.43 -9.27 -9.00
C THR A 166 -4.18 -10.56 -9.24
N GLU A 167 -4.00 -11.53 -8.36
CA GLU A 167 -4.69 -12.82 -8.44
C GLU A 167 -6.22 -12.65 -8.42
N ASP A 168 -6.72 -11.73 -7.58
CA ASP A 168 -8.15 -11.40 -7.49
C ASP A 168 -8.68 -10.77 -8.79
N GLU A 169 -7.90 -9.87 -9.41
CA GLU A 169 -8.25 -9.27 -10.69
C GLU A 169 -8.30 -10.31 -11.82
N ILE A 170 -7.32 -11.22 -11.86
CA ILE A 170 -7.29 -12.32 -12.83
C ILE A 170 -8.52 -13.22 -12.69
N MET A 171 -8.82 -13.62 -11.45
CA MET A 171 -9.99 -14.45 -11.15
C MET A 171 -11.32 -13.72 -11.36
N GLY A 172 -11.33 -12.41 -11.21
CA GLY A 172 -12.49 -11.53 -11.43
C GLY A 172 -12.80 -11.24 -12.91
N ILE A 173 -11.98 -11.70 -13.86
CA ILE A 173 -12.27 -11.54 -15.30
C ILE A 173 -13.45 -12.46 -15.67
N LYS A 174 -14.56 -11.83 -16.02
CA LYS A 174 -15.80 -12.56 -16.34
C LYS A 174 -15.60 -13.57 -17.46
N ASP A 175 -16.06 -14.81 -17.23
CA ASP A 175 -15.99 -15.91 -18.17
C ASP A 175 -14.57 -16.36 -18.59
N LEU A 176 -13.54 -15.96 -17.84
CA LEU A 176 -12.18 -16.47 -17.98
C LEU A 176 -11.98 -17.65 -17.02
N GLY A 177 -12.20 -18.87 -17.53
CA GLY A 177 -12.08 -20.09 -16.72
C GLY A 177 -10.62 -20.50 -16.47
N LYS A 178 -10.40 -21.40 -15.48
CA LYS A 178 -9.05 -21.88 -15.08
C LYS A 178 -8.17 -22.32 -16.26
N LYS A 179 -8.72 -23.02 -17.26
CA LYS A 179 -7.95 -23.44 -18.45
C LYS A 179 -7.43 -22.25 -19.25
N SER A 180 -8.27 -21.22 -19.44
CA SER A 180 -7.88 -19.99 -20.14
C SER A 180 -6.85 -19.18 -19.37
N ILE A 181 -6.94 -19.14 -18.04
CA ILE A 181 -5.93 -18.50 -17.18
C ILE A 181 -4.58 -19.19 -17.32
N ILE A 182 -4.55 -20.54 -17.28
CA ILE A 182 -3.33 -21.33 -17.46
C ILE A 182 -2.73 -21.08 -18.84
N GLU A 183 -3.57 -21.04 -19.89
CA GLU A 183 -3.13 -20.79 -21.27
C GLU A 183 -2.43 -19.43 -21.42
N VAL A 184 -3.01 -18.37 -20.84
CA VAL A 184 -2.39 -17.04 -20.81
C VAL A 184 -1.08 -17.07 -20.00
N ALA A 185 -1.07 -17.71 -18.84
CA ALA A 185 0.09 -17.81 -17.98
C ALA A 185 1.27 -18.50 -18.67
N VAL A 186 1.02 -19.60 -19.37
CA VAL A 186 2.04 -20.34 -20.14
C VAL A 186 2.57 -19.50 -21.28
N GLU A 187 1.70 -18.77 -21.98
CA GLU A 187 2.15 -17.92 -23.10
C GLU A 187 3.02 -16.73 -22.58
N LEU A 188 2.68 -16.15 -21.44
CA LEU A 188 3.54 -15.13 -20.83
C LEU A 188 4.93 -15.69 -20.47
N GLU A 189 5.01 -16.92 -19.94
CA GLU A 189 6.30 -17.58 -19.71
C GLU A 189 7.07 -17.85 -21.01
N ASN A 190 6.40 -18.27 -22.08
CA ASN A 190 7.01 -18.46 -23.40
C ASN A 190 7.61 -17.16 -23.96
N LEU A 191 7.02 -16.03 -23.64
CA LEU A 191 7.54 -14.69 -23.95
C LEU A 191 8.69 -14.25 -23.03
N GLY A 192 9.11 -15.09 -22.09
CA GLY A 192 10.13 -14.76 -21.09
C GLY A 192 9.65 -13.78 -20.02
N ILE A 193 8.35 -13.68 -19.82
CA ILE A 193 7.74 -12.87 -18.76
C ILE A 193 7.40 -13.78 -17.59
N THR A 194 8.35 -13.88 -16.67
CA THR A 194 8.24 -14.72 -15.47
C THR A 194 7.94 -13.87 -14.23
N ASN A 195 7.64 -14.54 -13.10
CA ASN A 195 7.37 -13.87 -11.79
C ASN A 195 6.15 -12.93 -11.80
N THR A 196 5.15 -13.25 -12.60
CA THR A 196 3.84 -12.60 -12.56
C THR A 196 2.88 -13.35 -11.64
N ASN A 197 1.76 -12.72 -11.25
CA ASN A 197 0.71 -13.44 -10.54
C ASN A 197 0.07 -14.54 -11.39
N TRP A 198 0.16 -14.45 -12.72
CA TRP A 198 -0.26 -15.51 -13.65
C TRP A 198 0.50 -16.81 -13.46
N SER A 199 1.80 -16.74 -13.13
CA SER A 199 2.65 -17.92 -12.91
C SER A 199 2.12 -18.85 -11.80
N LYS A 200 1.37 -18.32 -10.85
CA LYS A 200 0.74 -19.09 -9.77
C LYS A 200 -0.33 -20.09 -10.26
N PHE A 201 -0.90 -19.86 -11.42
CA PHE A 201 -1.92 -20.71 -12.01
C PHE A 201 -1.36 -21.84 -12.88
N ILE A 202 -0.05 -21.81 -13.17
CA ILE A 202 0.59 -22.89 -13.92
C ILE A 202 0.71 -24.11 -13.02
N PRO A 203 0.15 -25.27 -13.39
CA PRO A 203 0.32 -26.50 -12.61
C PRO A 203 1.82 -26.79 -12.47
N ASN A 204 2.28 -27.06 -11.24
CA ASN A 204 3.66 -27.49 -11.01
C ASN A 204 3.99 -28.59 -12.00
N ARG A 205 4.93 -28.34 -12.89
CA ARG A 205 5.58 -29.39 -13.67
C ARG A 205 6.29 -30.26 -12.64
N LYS A 206 5.67 -31.38 -12.25
CA LYS A 206 6.42 -32.46 -11.65
C LYS A 206 7.52 -32.78 -12.63
N GLU A 207 8.74 -32.66 -12.15
CA GLU A 207 9.95 -33.08 -12.84
C GLU A 207 9.65 -34.42 -13.54
N GLU A 208 9.50 -34.39 -14.86
CA GLU A 208 9.61 -35.61 -15.65
C GLU A 208 11.07 -36.04 -15.55
N LYS A 209 11.26 -37.10 -14.77
CA LYS A 209 12.52 -37.85 -14.72
C LYS A 209 12.73 -38.58 -16.03
#